data_e85c44eb5cd5c1a4fad2d3d54dd3ec88
#
_entry.id   e85c44eb5cd5c1a4fad2d3d54dd3ec88
#
_cell.length_a   1.000
_cell.length_b   1.000
_cell.length_c   1.000
_cell.angle_alpha   90.00
_cell.angle_beta   90.00
_cell.angle_gamma   90.00
#
_symmetry.space_group_name_H-M   'P 1'
#
loop_
_entity.id
_entity.type
_entity.pdbx_description
1 polymer ?
#
loop_
_entity_poly.entity_id
_entity_poly.type
_entity_poly.pdbx_seq_one_letter_code
_entity_poly.pdbx_strand_id
1 'polypeptide(L)'
;MGLLDGKSGIVTGAAQGFGLATAKRLAEEGAAVALVDIKADKVNAAAASLASQGLNAIAVNADVSDENATIRMLDEAEQAFGELNFIHQNAAIQVEKLLHETTLDEWDRLMAVNLRSMFLGAKHILPRMMRSGGGSIVNSASVLSLSADEVLPLYSASKHGVLGLTRGIAVTEAYAKAGIRCNCICPGDIRTSMVEQYWAAQPDPASAEAETMAHYPMKRIGEPSEMADTVLYLVSDLSSFVNGTSIVVDGG
;
A
#
# COMPACT_ATOMS: atom_id res chain seq x y z
N MET A 1 -1.04 -15.23 -21.04
CA MET A 1 0.20 -14.74 -20.44
C MET A 1 -0.15 -13.46 -19.74
N GLY A 2 -0.02 -13.43 -18.40
CA GLY A 2 -0.38 -12.27 -17.60
C GLY A 2 0.69 -11.17 -17.68
N LEU A 3 0.35 -9.96 -17.26
CA LEU A 3 1.29 -8.81 -17.26
C LEU A 3 2.48 -9.01 -16.32
N LEU A 4 2.36 -9.91 -15.34
CA LEU A 4 3.36 -10.16 -14.29
C LEU A 4 3.88 -11.60 -14.27
N ASP A 5 3.73 -12.34 -15.38
CA ASP A 5 4.26 -13.69 -15.47
C ASP A 5 5.77 -13.73 -15.14
N GLY A 6 6.17 -14.59 -14.19
CA GLY A 6 7.55 -14.70 -13.72
C GLY A 6 8.03 -13.58 -12.80
N LYS A 7 7.17 -12.65 -12.41
CA LYS A 7 7.46 -11.61 -11.42
C LYS A 7 7.03 -12.07 -10.03
N SER A 8 7.71 -11.55 -9.01
CA SER A 8 7.35 -11.78 -7.62
C SER A 8 7.47 -10.52 -6.78
N GLY A 9 6.74 -10.46 -5.69
CA GLY A 9 6.83 -9.30 -4.81
C GLY A 9 5.96 -9.39 -3.56
N ILE A 10 5.84 -8.26 -2.90
CA ILE A 10 5.25 -8.12 -1.57
C ILE A 10 4.12 -7.10 -1.60
N VAL A 11 3.05 -7.39 -0.87
CA VAL A 11 1.98 -6.42 -0.56
C VAL A 11 1.81 -6.37 0.95
N THR A 12 2.01 -5.20 1.57
CA THR A 12 1.82 -5.00 3.02
C THR A 12 0.41 -4.51 3.35
N GLY A 13 -0.10 -4.85 4.55
CA GLY A 13 -1.49 -4.59 4.92
C GLY A 13 -2.47 -5.42 4.07
N ALA A 14 -2.07 -6.66 3.72
CA ALA A 14 -2.75 -7.48 2.72
C ALA A 14 -3.75 -8.49 3.29
N ALA A 15 -4.04 -8.45 4.60
CA ALA A 15 -5.05 -9.34 5.18
C ALA A 15 -6.49 -9.01 4.78
N GLN A 16 -6.75 -7.79 4.29
CA GLN A 16 -8.10 -7.31 3.94
C GLN A 16 -8.05 -6.07 3.05
N GLY A 17 -9.22 -5.62 2.56
CA GLY A 17 -9.41 -4.33 1.88
C GLY A 17 -8.54 -4.15 0.64
N PHE A 18 -7.98 -2.95 0.49
CA PHE A 18 -7.17 -2.58 -0.67
C PHE A 18 -5.94 -3.48 -0.84
N GLY A 19 -5.19 -3.76 0.23
CA GLY A 19 -4.00 -4.62 0.14
C GLY A 19 -4.33 -6.04 -0.34
N LEU A 20 -5.42 -6.64 0.16
CA LEU A 20 -5.86 -7.96 -0.31
C LEU A 20 -6.31 -7.93 -1.77
N ALA A 21 -7.09 -6.92 -2.17
CA ALA A 21 -7.51 -6.76 -3.56
C ALA A 21 -6.30 -6.60 -4.50
N THR A 22 -5.29 -5.83 -4.07
CA THR A 22 -4.04 -5.71 -4.81
C THR A 22 -3.31 -7.05 -4.92
N ALA A 23 -3.09 -7.75 -3.81
CA ALA A 23 -2.39 -9.05 -3.83
C ALA A 23 -3.08 -10.05 -4.76
N LYS A 24 -4.42 -10.11 -4.71
CA LYS A 24 -5.22 -10.93 -5.60
C LYS A 24 -5.04 -10.53 -7.07
N ARG A 25 -5.20 -9.24 -7.38
CA ARG A 25 -5.11 -8.73 -8.76
C ARG A 25 -3.74 -8.98 -9.39
N LEU A 26 -2.66 -8.79 -8.61
CA LEU A 26 -1.30 -9.06 -9.09
C LEU A 26 -1.06 -10.56 -9.31
N ALA A 27 -1.58 -11.41 -8.43
CA ALA A 27 -1.48 -12.86 -8.59
C ALA A 27 -2.30 -13.38 -9.78
N GLU A 28 -3.46 -12.81 -10.07
CA GLU A 28 -4.27 -13.12 -11.27
C GLU A 28 -3.54 -12.77 -12.58
N GLU A 29 -2.61 -11.81 -12.53
CA GLU A 29 -1.73 -11.45 -13.66
C GLU A 29 -0.41 -12.27 -13.69
N GLY A 30 -0.33 -13.34 -12.91
CA GLY A 30 0.77 -14.30 -12.95
C GLY A 30 1.90 -14.03 -11.95
N ALA A 31 1.79 -13.02 -11.07
CA ALA A 31 2.81 -12.79 -10.05
C ALA A 31 2.77 -13.82 -8.92
N ALA A 32 3.94 -14.11 -8.33
CA ALA A 32 4.03 -14.70 -7.01
C ALA A 32 3.99 -13.59 -5.94
N VAL A 33 3.05 -13.65 -4.99
CA VAL A 33 2.78 -12.55 -4.06
C VAL A 33 2.88 -12.98 -2.61
N ALA A 34 3.74 -12.32 -1.83
CA ALA A 34 3.75 -12.43 -0.38
C ALA A 34 2.76 -11.40 0.22
N LEU A 35 1.70 -11.90 0.84
CA LEU A 35 0.75 -11.12 1.61
C LEU A 35 1.31 -10.90 3.00
N VAL A 36 1.53 -9.65 3.38
CA VAL A 36 2.11 -9.28 4.67
C VAL A 36 1.10 -8.54 5.52
N ASP A 37 0.91 -8.96 6.77
CA ASP A 37 0.07 -8.26 7.74
C ASP A 37 0.47 -8.61 9.18
N ILE A 38 0.17 -7.71 10.11
CA ILE A 38 0.34 -7.95 11.55
C ILE A 38 -0.71 -8.92 12.11
N LYS A 39 -1.85 -9.09 11.41
CA LYS A 39 -2.96 -9.96 11.80
C LYS A 39 -2.75 -11.36 11.24
N ALA A 40 -1.96 -12.19 11.95
CA ALA A 40 -1.52 -13.51 11.49
C ALA A 40 -2.67 -14.38 10.96
N ASP A 41 -3.76 -14.56 11.75
CA ASP A 41 -4.88 -15.42 11.35
C ASP A 41 -5.54 -14.94 10.05
N LYS A 42 -5.69 -13.63 9.90
CA LYS A 42 -6.35 -13.04 8.71
C LYS A 42 -5.47 -13.17 7.47
N VAL A 43 -4.16 -12.89 7.57
CA VAL A 43 -3.27 -12.98 6.42
C VAL A 43 -3.08 -14.42 5.98
N ASN A 44 -3.01 -15.37 6.91
CA ASN A 44 -2.98 -16.80 6.62
C ASN A 44 -4.25 -17.25 5.87
N ALA A 45 -5.42 -16.86 6.35
CA ALA A 45 -6.69 -17.16 5.68
C ALA A 45 -6.78 -16.54 4.28
N ALA A 46 -6.31 -15.30 4.13
CA ALA A 46 -6.28 -14.60 2.84
C ALA A 46 -5.38 -15.32 1.83
N ALA A 47 -4.14 -15.64 2.20
CA ALA A 47 -3.22 -16.36 1.33
C ALA A 47 -3.72 -17.76 0.98
N ALA A 48 -4.26 -18.51 1.94
CA ALA A 48 -4.86 -19.82 1.71
C ALA A 48 -6.05 -19.74 0.72
N SER A 49 -6.87 -18.70 0.83
CA SER A 49 -7.97 -18.45 -0.10
C SER A 49 -7.46 -18.20 -1.53
N LEU A 50 -6.40 -17.42 -1.72
CA LEU A 50 -5.81 -17.20 -3.03
C LEU A 50 -5.17 -18.49 -3.59
N ALA A 51 -4.43 -19.21 -2.76
CA ALA A 51 -3.81 -20.49 -3.14
C ALA A 51 -4.85 -21.53 -3.57
N SER A 52 -6.02 -21.58 -2.91
CA SER A 52 -7.13 -22.47 -3.30
C SER A 52 -7.73 -22.16 -4.68
N GLN A 53 -7.50 -20.94 -5.18
CA GLN A 53 -7.88 -20.50 -6.52
C GLN A 53 -6.78 -20.75 -7.55
N GLY A 54 -5.67 -21.41 -7.17
CA GLY A 54 -4.53 -21.68 -8.04
C GLY A 54 -3.57 -20.51 -8.19
N LEU A 55 -3.71 -19.46 -7.38
CA LEU A 55 -2.83 -18.30 -7.39
C LEU A 55 -1.59 -18.54 -6.53
N ASN A 56 -0.43 -18.06 -6.98
CA ASN A 56 0.83 -18.20 -6.25
C ASN A 56 0.93 -17.15 -5.14
N ALA A 57 0.51 -17.51 -3.93
CA ALA A 57 0.44 -16.60 -2.81
C ALA A 57 0.91 -17.28 -1.51
N ILE A 58 1.69 -16.55 -0.70
CA ILE A 58 2.07 -16.94 0.67
C ILE A 58 1.67 -15.87 1.67
N ALA A 59 1.52 -16.26 2.92
CA ALA A 59 1.33 -15.35 4.04
C ALA A 59 2.63 -15.12 4.78
N VAL A 60 2.89 -13.88 5.17
CA VAL A 60 4.00 -13.49 6.05
C VAL A 60 3.46 -12.63 7.18
N ASN A 61 3.67 -13.04 8.43
CA ASN A 61 3.25 -12.26 9.59
C ASN A 61 4.37 -11.31 10.02
N ALA A 62 4.14 -9.99 9.90
CA ALA A 62 5.10 -8.99 10.29
C ALA A 62 4.46 -7.66 10.73
N ASP A 63 5.03 -7.02 11.77
CA ASP A 63 4.82 -5.60 12.04
C ASP A 63 5.81 -4.78 11.20
N VAL A 64 5.32 -4.14 10.15
CA VAL A 64 6.14 -3.34 9.22
C VAL A 64 6.82 -2.13 9.87
N SER A 65 6.39 -1.73 11.07
CA SER A 65 7.02 -0.65 11.84
C SER A 65 8.29 -1.10 12.59
N ASP A 66 8.55 -2.41 12.66
CA ASP A 66 9.76 -3.01 13.23
C ASP A 66 10.77 -3.35 12.13
N GLU A 67 12.01 -2.89 12.27
CA GLU A 67 13.04 -3.09 11.25
C GLU A 67 13.43 -4.57 11.08
N ASN A 68 13.55 -5.31 12.19
CA ASN A 68 13.92 -6.72 12.12
C ASN A 68 12.79 -7.56 11.50
N ALA A 69 11.52 -7.23 11.80
CA ALA A 69 10.38 -7.88 11.16
C ALA A 69 10.33 -7.57 9.65
N THR A 70 10.66 -6.32 9.26
CA THR A 70 10.75 -5.94 7.85
C THR A 70 11.87 -6.71 7.12
N ILE A 71 13.03 -6.90 7.74
CA ILE A 71 14.11 -7.70 7.14
C ILE A 71 13.65 -9.15 6.96
N ARG A 72 13.10 -9.78 8.02
CA ARG A 72 12.59 -11.16 7.93
C ARG A 72 11.50 -11.32 6.88
N MET A 73 10.58 -10.38 6.77
CA MET A 73 9.54 -10.37 5.74
C MET A 73 10.12 -10.45 4.32
N LEU A 74 11.17 -9.69 4.05
CA LEU A 74 11.86 -9.71 2.76
C LEU A 74 12.61 -11.03 2.55
N ASP A 75 13.28 -11.54 3.58
CA ASP A 75 14.01 -12.80 3.51
C ASP A 75 13.07 -13.99 3.25
N GLU A 76 11.92 -14.05 3.92
CA GLU A 76 10.91 -15.10 3.71
C GLU A 76 10.33 -15.04 2.28
N ALA A 77 10.06 -13.85 1.76
CA ALA A 77 9.57 -13.69 0.40
C ALA A 77 10.65 -14.08 -0.64
N GLU A 78 11.91 -13.68 -0.44
CA GLU A 78 13.02 -14.10 -1.31
C GLU A 78 13.27 -15.62 -1.24
N GLN A 79 13.14 -16.22 -0.07
CA GLN A 79 13.28 -17.67 0.09
C GLN A 79 12.19 -18.43 -0.68
N ALA A 80 10.97 -17.91 -0.70
CA ALA A 80 9.84 -18.56 -1.37
C ALA A 80 9.86 -18.37 -2.89
N PHE A 81 10.26 -17.19 -3.37
CA PHE A 81 10.05 -16.79 -4.77
C PHE A 81 11.33 -16.48 -5.54
N GLY A 82 12.47 -16.33 -4.87
CA GLY A 82 13.69 -15.83 -5.47
C GLY A 82 13.72 -14.30 -5.49
N GLU A 83 14.04 -13.72 -6.64
CA GLU A 83 14.16 -12.27 -6.79
C GLU A 83 12.84 -11.55 -6.57
N LEU A 84 12.85 -10.40 -5.88
CA LEU A 84 11.69 -9.56 -5.66
C LEU A 84 11.68 -8.41 -6.67
N ASN A 85 10.67 -8.37 -7.54
CA ASN A 85 10.52 -7.38 -8.61
C ASN A 85 9.65 -6.19 -8.20
N PHE A 86 8.80 -6.34 -7.19
CA PHE A 86 7.97 -5.23 -6.70
C PHE A 86 7.70 -5.30 -5.20
N ILE A 87 7.38 -4.15 -4.63
CA ILE A 87 6.75 -4.03 -3.32
C ILE A 87 5.65 -2.98 -3.37
N HIS A 88 4.46 -3.35 -2.89
CA HIS A 88 3.38 -2.41 -2.61
C HIS A 88 3.30 -2.19 -1.10
N GLN A 89 3.74 -1.02 -0.66
CA GLN A 89 3.73 -0.60 0.74
C GLN A 89 2.40 0.08 1.05
N ASN A 90 1.45 -0.70 1.59
CA ASN A 90 0.07 -0.28 1.77
C ASN A 90 -0.37 -0.24 3.24
N ALA A 91 0.31 -0.93 4.13
CA ALA A 91 -0.04 -0.95 5.55
C ALA A 91 -0.13 0.47 6.14
N ALA A 92 -1.25 0.80 6.75
CA ALA A 92 -1.49 2.10 7.38
C ALA A 92 -2.52 2.00 8.52
N ILE A 93 -2.46 2.98 9.41
CA ILE A 93 -3.46 3.23 10.46
C ILE A 93 -3.91 4.69 10.41
N GLN A 94 -5.03 4.96 11.04
CA GLN A 94 -5.63 6.29 11.16
C GLN A 94 -5.90 6.61 12.62
N VAL A 95 -5.76 7.89 12.97
CA VAL A 95 -6.17 8.46 14.25
C VAL A 95 -7.00 9.70 13.92
N GLU A 96 -8.28 9.66 14.28
CA GLU A 96 -9.26 10.70 13.98
C GLU A 96 -9.52 11.51 15.24
N LYS A 97 -8.86 12.66 15.35
CA LYS A 97 -8.92 13.58 16.47
C LYS A 97 -8.48 14.98 16.07
N LEU A 98 -8.95 15.97 16.79
CA LEU A 98 -8.35 17.31 16.75
C LEU A 98 -6.90 17.26 17.23
N LEU A 99 -6.04 18.09 16.64
CA LEU A 99 -4.60 18.02 16.88
C LEU A 99 -4.22 18.12 18.36
N HIS A 100 -4.87 19.01 19.11
CA HIS A 100 -4.55 19.22 20.54
C HIS A 100 -5.04 18.10 21.48
N GLU A 101 -5.87 17.19 20.97
CA GLU A 101 -6.36 16.00 21.70
C GLU A 101 -5.50 14.77 21.44
N THR A 102 -4.57 14.87 20.48
CA THR A 102 -3.71 13.75 20.09
C THR A 102 -2.56 13.58 21.09
N THR A 103 -2.31 12.35 21.48
CA THR A 103 -1.17 12.02 22.37
C THR A 103 0.11 11.81 21.56
N LEU A 104 1.26 11.92 22.23
CA LEU A 104 2.56 11.64 21.62
C LEU A 104 2.67 10.16 21.17
N ASP A 105 2.12 9.23 21.97
CA ASP A 105 2.11 7.80 21.63
C ASP A 105 1.30 7.52 20.33
N GLU A 106 0.16 8.19 20.16
CA GLU A 106 -0.63 8.09 18.92
C GLU A 106 0.14 8.65 17.72
N TRP A 107 0.83 9.79 17.88
CA TRP A 107 1.72 10.34 16.87
C TRP A 107 2.83 9.35 16.51
N ASP A 108 3.58 8.87 17.50
CA ASP A 108 4.71 7.98 17.30
C ASP A 108 4.28 6.66 16.63
N ARG A 109 3.16 6.09 17.07
CA ARG A 109 2.61 4.86 16.46
C ARG A 109 2.15 5.09 15.03
N LEU A 110 1.43 6.18 14.74
CA LEU A 110 0.96 6.48 13.40
C LEU A 110 2.14 6.73 12.44
N MET A 111 3.11 7.54 12.83
CA MET A 111 4.29 7.82 12.02
C MET A 111 5.15 6.57 11.81
N ALA A 112 5.24 5.69 12.81
CA ALA A 112 5.93 4.42 12.71
C ALA A 112 5.29 3.50 11.66
N VAL A 113 3.95 3.40 11.66
CA VAL A 113 3.24 2.52 10.72
C VAL A 113 3.14 3.16 9.33
N ASN A 114 2.78 4.44 9.22
CA ASN A 114 2.42 5.05 7.94
C ASN A 114 3.64 5.56 7.13
N LEU A 115 4.72 5.97 7.81
CA LEU A 115 5.87 6.59 7.13
C LEU A 115 7.18 5.83 7.38
N ARG A 116 7.52 5.53 8.67
CA ARG A 116 8.76 4.80 8.96
C ARG A 116 8.78 3.42 8.32
N SER A 117 7.65 2.71 8.27
CA SER A 117 7.55 1.41 7.61
C SER A 117 7.93 1.48 6.13
N MET A 118 7.49 2.52 5.42
CA MET A 118 7.81 2.71 4.01
C MET A 118 9.29 3.02 3.80
N PHE A 119 9.91 3.78 4.72
CA PHE A 119 11.35 3.96 4.75
C PHE A 119 12.07 2.62 4.98
N LEU A 120 11.66 1.83 5.96
CA LEU A 120 12.29 0.52 6.26
C LEU A 120 12.15 -0.44 5.09
N GLY A 121 10.96 -0.58 4.51
CA GLY A 121 10.74 -1.42 3.34
C GLY A 121 11.61 -1.00 2.16
N ALA A 122 11.65 0.31 1.84
CA ALA A 122 12.51 0.82 0.78
C ALA A 122 13.99 0.61 1.09
N LYS A 123 14.46 0.93 2.31
CA LYS A 123 15.84 0.76 2.74
C LYS A 123 16.36 -0.65 2.49
N HIS A 124 15.56 -1.66 2.78
CA HIS A 124 15.99 -3.04 2.72
C HIS A 124 15.68 -3.75 1.40
N ILE A 125 14.71 -3.28 0.60
CA ILE A 125 14.43 -3.86 -0.72
C ILE A 125 15.34 -3.25 -1.82
N LEU A 126 15.70 -1.97 -1.73
CA LEU A 126 16.52 -1.29 -2.74
C LEU A 126 17.83 -2.04 -3.06
N PRO A 127 18.65 -2.48 -2.07
CA PRO A 127 19.87 -3.23 -2.37
C PRO A 127 19.57 -4.59 -3.05
N ARG A 128 18.42 -5.21 -2.79
CA ARG A 128 17.99 -6.47 -3.40
C ARG A 128 17.63 -6.23 -4.87
N MET A 129 16.76 -5.24 -5.13
CA MET A 129 16.39 -4.84 -6.49
C MET A 129 17.61 -4.37 -7.33
N MET A 130 18.56 -3.69 -6.73
CA MET A 130 19.80 -3.32 -7.44
C MET A 130 20.61 -4.54 -7.89
N ARG A 131 20.62 -5.62 -7.12
CA ARG A 131 21.32 -6.87 -7.49
C ARG A 131 20.57 -7.69 -8.55
N SER A 132 19.23 -7.62 -8.56
CA SER A 132 18.38 -8.37 -9.50
C SER A 132 18.04 -7.60 -10.79
N GLY A 133 18.60 -6.39 -10.98
CA GLY A 133 18.44 -5.64 -12.22
C GLY A 133 17.20 -4.77 -12.30
N GLY A 134 16.61 -4.40 -11.17
CA GLY A 134 15.54 -3.42 -11.12
C GLY A 134 14.30 -3.84 -10.35
N GLY A 135 13.26 -3.00 -10.40
CA GLY A 135 12.00 -3.28 -9.74
C GLY A 135 11.09 -2.07 -9.61
N SER A 136 9.93 -2.27 -9.01
CA SER A 136 8.95 -1.22 -8.77
C SER A 136 8.54 -1.13 -7.30
N ILE A 137 8.70 0.05 -6.72
CA ILE A 137 8.19 0.39 -5.38
C ILE A 137 6.93 1.22 -5.58
N VAL A 138 5.81 0.78 -4.99
CA VAL A 138 4.55 1.52 -5.00
C VAL A 138 4.15 1.80 -3.56
N ASN A 139 4.00 3.08 -3.22
CA ASN A 139 3.61 3.53 -1.88
C ASN A 139 2.14 3.96 -1.86
N SER A 140 1.37 3.50 -0.89
CA SER A 140 0.01 4.01 -0.64
C SER A 140 0.08 5.34 0.10
N ALA A 141 -0.04 6.42 -0.65
CA ALA A 141 -0.26 7.77 -0.15
C ALA A 141 -1.77 7.99 0.13
N SER A 142 -2.32 9.15 -0.18
CA SER A 142 -3.74 9.53 -0.03
C SER A 142 -3.97 10.83 -0.79
N VAL A 143 -5.21 11.19 -1.10
CA VAL A 143 -5.58 12.58 -1.45
C VAL A 143 -5.14 13.55 -0.35
N LEU A 144 -5.12 13.09 0.91
CA LEU A 144 -4.57 13.84 2.05
C LEU A 144 -3.03 13.97 2.05
N SER A 145 -2.35 13.52 1.00
CA SER A 145 -0.96 13.89 0.70
C SER A 145 -0.86 15.21 -0.09
N LEU A 146 -1.98 15.70 -0.61
CA LEU A 146 -2.10 16.88 -1.46
C LEU A 146 -3.02 17.94 -0.85
N SER A 147 -3.82 17.53 0.15
CA SER A 147 -4.76 18.34 0.92
C SER A 147 -4.65 17.99 2.40
N ALA A 148 -5.57 18.49 3.20
CA ALA A 148 -5.65 18.16 4.63
C ALA A 148 -7.10 18.00 5.06
N ASP A 149 -7.29 17.36 6.21
CA ASP A 149 -8.58 17.19 6.87
C ASP A 149 -8.45 17.65 8.32
N GLU A 150 -9.50 18.26 8.87
CA GLU A 150 -9.47 18.91 10.19
C GLU A 150 -9.31 17.92 11.34
N VAL A 151 -9.80 16.68 11.18
CA VAL A 151 -9.72 15.64 12.22
C VAL A 151 -8.68 14.56 11.90
N LEU A 152 -7.94 14.71 10.80
CA LEU A 152 -6.89 13.78 10.36
C LEU A 152 -5.50 14.46 10.20
N PRO A 153 -5.08 15.40 11.08
CA PRO A 153 -3.83 16.13 10.89
C PRO A 153 -2.60 15.22 10.90
N LEU A 154 -2.56 14.19 11.77
CA LEU A 154 -1.45 13.25 11.84
C LEU A 154 -1.36 12.38 10.59
N TYR A 155 -2.51 11.89 10.13
CA TYR A 155 -2.59 11.09 8.93
C TYR A 155 -2.13 11.89 7.71
N SER A 156 -2.63 13.12 7.55
CA SER A 156 -2.23 14.04 6.49
C SER A 156 -0.72 14.29 6.51
N ALA A 157 -0.13 14.58 7.67
CA ALA A 157 1.31 14.76 7.82
C ALA A 157 2.10 13.51 7.38
N SER A 158 1.66 12.31 7.81
CA SER A 158 2.31 11.06 7.41
C SER A 158 2.25 10.83 5.90
N LYS A 159 1.09 11.09 5.28
CA LYS A 159 0.88 10.87 3.84
C LYS A 159 1.60 11.91 2.96
N HIS A 160 1.75 13.16 3.42
CA HIS A 160 2.68 14.12 2.80
C HIS A 160 4.13 13.62 2.87
N GLY A 161 4.54 13.04 3.99
CA GLY A 161 5.86 12.42 4.15
C GLY A 161 6.10 11.28 3.15
N VAL A 162 5.10 10.44 2.91
CA VAL A 162 5.15 9.36 1.91
C VAL A 162 5.42 9.91 0.51
N LEU A 163 4.75 11.01 0.13
CA LEU A 163 4.96 11.65 -1.16
C LEU A 163 6.40 12.18 -1.31
N GLY A 164 6.92 12.82 -0.25
CA GLY A 164 8.30 13.29 -0.21
C GLY A 164 9.31 12.15 -0.34
N LEU A 165 9.12 11.05 0.43
CA LEU A 165 9.96 9.86 0.38
C LEU A 165 9.95 9.22 -1.01
N THR A 166 8.79 9.05 -1.62
CA THR A 166 8.61 8.50 -2.96
C THR A 166 9.43 9.26 -4.00
N ARG A 167 9.30 10.59 -4.00
CA ARG A 167 10.05 11.47 -4.92
C ARG A 167 11.56 11.43 -4.66
N GLY A 168 11.97 11.42 -3.39
CA GLY A 168 13.38 11.31 -3.00
C GLY A 168 14.05 10.02 -3.52
N ILE A 169 13.35 8.89 -3.44
CA ILE A 169 13.83 7.62 -4.01
C ILE A 169 13.89 7.71 -5.53
N ALA A 170 12.85 8.22 -6.17
CA ALA A 170 12.74 8.26 -7.63
C ALA A 170 13.80 9.12 -8.32
N VAL A 171 14.23 10.23 -7.72
CA VAL A 171 15.27 11.12 -8.29
C VAL A 171 16.69 10.64 -8.02
N THR A 172 16.88 9.57 -7.25
CA THR A 172 18.20 9.04 -6.93
C THR A 172 18.75 8.30 -8.15
N GLU A 173 19.78 8.88 -8.77
CA GLU A 173 20.36 8.38 -10.02
C GLU A 173 20.83 6.92 -9.93
N ALA A 174 21.41 6.51 -8.81
CA ALA A 174 21.87 5.14 -8.60
C ALA A 174 20.73 4.12 -8.69
N TYR A 175 19.54 4.44 -8.16
CA TYR A 175 18.36 3.56 -8.22
C TYR A 175 17.75 3.55 -9.63
N ALA A 176 17.63 4.72 -10.25
CA ALA A 176 17.10 4.83 -11.61
C ALA A 176 17.98 4.09 -12.64
N LYS A 177 19.33 4.21 -12.53
CA LYS A 177 20.28 3.44 -13.36
C LYS A 177 20.22 1.94 -13.14
N ALA A 178 19.84 1.50 -11.95
CA ALA A 178 19.60 0.08 -11.66
C ALA A 178 18.22 -0.43 -12.15
N GLY A 179 17.42 0.39 -12.84
CA GLY A 179 16.11 0.02 -13.32
C GLY A 179 15.00 0.03 -12.26
N ILE A 180 15.22 0.76 -11.14
CA ILE A 180 14.24 0.84 -10.06
C ILE A 180 13.36 2.07 -10.24
N ARG A 181 12.04 1.88 -10.16
CA ARG A 181 11.05 2.95 -10.16
C ARG A 181 10.37 3.03 -8.79
N CYS A 182 10.04 4.24 -8.35
CA CYS A 182 9.30 4.47 -7.12
C CYS A 182 8.18 5.47 -7.38
N ASN A 183 6.93 5.06 -7.17
CA ASN A 183 5.74 5.87 -7.39
C ASN A 183 4.78 5.73 -6.21
N CYS A 184 3.77 6.59 -6.15
CA CYS A 184 2.70 6.43 -5.18
C CYS A 184 1.32 6.56 -5.82
N ILE A 185 0.35 5.94 -5.17
CA ILE A 185 -1.07 6.10 -5.45
C ILE A 185 -1.68 6.98 -4.36
N CYS A 186 -2.53 7.92 -4.74
CA CYS A 186 -3.27 8.83 -3.85
C CYS A 186 -4.77 8.54 -3.95
N PRO A 187 -5.29 7.53 -3.23
CA PRO A 187 -6.71 7.24 -3.22
C PRO A 187 -7.53 8.31 -2.51
N GLY A 188 -8.78 8.49 -2.95
CA GLY A 188 -9.86 9.04 -2.14
C GLY A 188 -10.42 8.00 -1.18
N ASP A 189 -11.69 8.13 -0.81
CA ASP A 189 -12.35 7.10 -0.02
C ASP A 189 -12.56 5.83 -0.84
N ILE A 190 -12.23 4.69 -0.23
CA ILE A 190 -12.34 3.37 -0.83
C ILE A 190 -13.24 2.51 0.06
N ARG A 191 -14.15 1.76 -0.53
CA ARG A 191 -15.05 0.82 0.17
C ARG A 191 -14.24 -0.30 0.84
N THR A 192 -13.85 -0.04 2.06
CA THR A 192 -13.10 -0.96 2.91
C THR A 192 -13.76 -1.05 4.27
N SER A 193 -13.39 -2.05 5.06
CA SER A 193 -13.88 -2.18 6.43
C SER A 193 -13.59 -0.94 7.30
N MET A 194 -12.59 -0.14 6.95
CA MET A 194 -12.28 1.11 7.67
C MET A 194 -13.40 2.15 7.45
N VAL A 195 -13.79 2.39 6.21
CA VAL A 195 -14.85 3.34 5.86
C VAL A 195 -16.22 2.82 6.33
N GLU A 196 -16.49 1.53 6.18
CA GLU A 196 -17.74 0.91 6.66
C GLU A 196 -17.89 1.03 8.18
N GLN A 197 -16.80 0.84 8.94
CA GLN A 197 -16.79 1.03 10.40
C GLN A 197 -16.98 2.50 10.78
N TYR A 198 -16.41 3.43 10.04
CA TYR A 198 -16.63 4.86 10.24
C TYR A 198 -18.12 5.21 10.09
N TRP A 199 -18.77 4.79 9.00
CA TRP A 199 -20.20 5.05 8.81
C TRP A 199 -21.05 4.39 9.89
N ALA A 200 -20.75 3.13 10.23
CA ALA A 200 -21.50 2.38 11.27
C ALA A 200 -21.39 3.04 12.66
N ALA A 201 -20.35 3.82 12.92
CA ALA A 201 -20.16 4.55 14.18
C ALA A 201 -20.91 5.89 14.23
N GLN A 202 -21.46 6.36 13.11
CA GLN A 202 -22.18 7.62 13.05
C GLN A 202 -23.62 7.49 13.60
N PRO A 203 -24.22 8.57 14.13
CA PRO A 203 -25.62 8.55 14.62
C PRO A 203 -26.64 8.10 13.57
N ASP A 204 -26.41 8.46 12.30
CA ASP A 204 -27.17 7.98 11.14
C ASP A 204 -26.19 7.48 10.06
N PRO A 205 -25.90 6.17 10.04
CA PRO A 205 -24.99 5.57 9.07
C PRO A 205 -25.37 5.82 7.60
N ALA A 206 -26.68 5.81 7.29
CA ALA A 206 -27.14 5.99 5.93
C ALA A 206 -26.93 7.45 5.44
N SER A 207 -27.15 8.42 6.31
CA SER A 207 -26.86 9.83 6.02
C SER A 207 -25.36 10.05 5.83
N ALA A 208 -24.52 9.49 6.71
CA ALA A 208 -23.07 9.59 6.61
C ALA A 208 -22.51 8.99 5.32
N GLU A 209 -23.01 7.81 4.89
CA GLU A 209 -22.66 7.22 3.60
C GLU A 209 -23.08 8.12 2.45
N ALA A 210 -24.31 8.64 2.46
CA ALA A 210 -24.83 9.52 1.40
C ALA A 210 -24.05 10.84 1.32
N GLU A 211 -23.72 11.43 2.46
CA GLU A 211 -22.91 12.65 2.54
C GLU A 211 -21.49 12.43 1.97
N THR A 212 -20.85 11.34 2.37
CA THR A 212 -19.55 10.96 1.82
C THR A 212 -19.61 10.87 0.29
N MET A 213 -20.60 10.13 -0.25
CA MET A 213 -20.74 9.98 -1.70
C MET A 213 -21.07 11.30 -2.40
N ALA A 214 -21.78 12.23 -1.74
CA ALA A 214 -22.14 13.52 -2.31
C ALA A 214 -20.92 14.42 -2.59
N HIS A 215 -19.84 14.26 -1.85
CA HIS A 215 -18.59 15.02 -2.07
C HIS A 215 -17.89 14.64 -3.39
N TYR A 216 -18.09 13.41 -3.88
CA TYR A 216 -17.45 12.95 -5.11
C TYR A 216 -18.25 13.32 -6.36
N PRO A 217 -17.63 13.89 -7.40
CA PRO A 217 -18.29 14.13 -8.69
C PRO A 217 -18.89 12.85 -9.29
N MET A 218 -18.25 11.70 -9.13
CA MET A 218 -18.75 10.40 -9.61
C MET A 218 -19.88 9.81 -8.73
N LYS A 219 -20.27 10.50 -7.63
CA LYS A 219 -21.36 10.10 -6.70
C LYS A 219 -21.22 8.69 -6.14
N ARG A 220 -20.01 8.25 -5.96
CA ARG A 220 -19.62 7.02 -5.29
C ARG A 220 -18.20 7.13 -4.76
N ILE A 221 -17.85 6.27 -3.84
CA ILE A 221 -16.46 6.04 -3.44
C ILE A 221 -15.82 4.98 -4.36
N GLY A 222 -14.49 4.86 -4.29
CA GLY A 222 -13.76 3.86 -5.06
C GLY A 222 -13.93 2.44 -4.52
N GLU A 223 -13.79 1.45 -5.39
CA GLU A 223 -13.70 0.05 -4.99
C GLU A 223 -12.22 -0.38 -4.86
N PRO A 224 -11.90 -1.31 -3.95
CA PRO A 224 -10.53 -1.81 -3.80
C PRO A 224 -9.90 -2.33 -5.10
N SER A 225 -10.71 -2.89 -6.01
CA SER A 225 -10.26 -3.39 -7.32
C SER A 225 -9.76 -2.27 -8.23
N GLU A 226 -10.38 -1.08 -8.20
CA GLU A 226 -9.97 0.06 -9.01
C GLU A 226 -8.58 0.58 -8.58
N MET A 227 -8.32 0.54 -7.27
CA MET A 227 -7.00 0.85 -6.71
C MET A 227 -5.97 -0.21 -7.11
N ALA A 228 -6.36 -1.49 -7.06
CA ALA A 228 -5.49 -2.61 -7.41
C ALA A 228 -5.05 -2.56 -8.89
N ASP A 229 -5.92 -2.16 -9.81
CA ASP A 229 -5.58 -1.97 -11.22
C ASP A 229 -4.55 -0.86 -11.43
N THR A 230 -4.62 0.22 -10.65
CA THR A 230 -3.61 1.29 -10.67
C THR A 230 -2.26 0.78 -10.15
N VAL A 231 -2.25 -0.04 -9.09
CA VAL A 231 -1.01 -0.67 -8.60
C VAL A 231 -0.45 -1.64 -9.65
N LEU A 232 -1.30 -2.45 -10.29
CA LEU A 232 -0.90 -3.32 -11.39
C LEU A 232 -0.18 -2.53 -12.50
N TYR A 233 -0.75 -1.41 -12.94
CA TYR A 233 -0.10 -0.53 -13.89
C TYR A 233 1.30 -0.11 -13.42
N LEU A 234 1.43 0.34 -12.16
CA LEU A 234 2.68 0.85 -11.62
C LEU A 234 3.75 -0.23 -11.39
N VAL A 235 3.37 -1.48 -11.12
CA VAL A 235 4.33 -2.58 -10.97
C VAL A 235 4.71 -3.24 -12.29
N SER A 236 3.89 -3.11 -13.32
CA SER A 236 4.12 -3.69 -14.64
C SER A 236 5.03 -2.83 -15.54
N ASP A 237 5.45 -3.40 -16.66
CA ASP A 237 6.27 -2.71 -17.66
C ASP A 237 5.47 -1.63 -18.44
N LEU A 238 4.14 -1.59 -18.31
CA LEU A 238 3.30 -0.52 -18.86
C LEU A 238 3.68 0.86 -18.32
N SER A 239 4.28 0.91 -17.12
CA SER A 239 4.76 2.14 -16.48
C SER A 239 6.29 2.30 -16.51
N SER A 240 6.97 1.71 -17.50
CA SER A 240 8.43 1.66 -17.58
C SER A 240 9.14 3.03 -17.57
N PHE A 241 8.44 4.10 -17.98
CA PHE A 241 8.96 5.48 -17.94
C PHE A 241 8.24 6.36 -16.91
N VAL A 242 7.52 5.76 -15.96
CA VAL A 242 6.80 6.45 -14.88
C VAL A 242 7.58 6.30 -13.59
N ASN A 243 8.17 7.40 -13.10
CA ASN A 243 8.99 7.42 -11.90
C ASN A 243 8.81 8.73 -11.12
N GLY A 244 8.59 8.65 -9.82
CA GLY A 244 8.37 9.80 -8.93
C GLY A 244 6.97 10.42 -9.00
N THR A 245 6.03 9.78 -9.68
CA THR A 245 4.66 10.28 -9.80
C THR A 245 3.78 9.95 -8.60
N SER A 246 2.75 10.75 -8.43
CA SER A 246 1.59 10.46 -7.57
C SER A 246 0.35 10.36 -8.44
N ILE A 247 -0.23 9.16 -8.54
CA ILE A 247 -1.47 8.96 -9.30
C ILE A 247 -2.64 9.15 -8.35
N VAL A 248 -3.44 10.17 -8.61
CA VAL A 248 -4.70 10.42 -7.89
C VAL A 248 -5.77 9.51 -8.45
N VAL A 249 -6.46 8.78 -7.56
CA VAL A 249 -7.55 7.84 -7.91
C VAL A 249 -8.68 8.06 -6.91
N ASP A 250 -9.49 9.07 -7.18
CA ASP A 250 -10.44 9.60 -6.19
C ASP A 250 -11.85 9.91 -6.77
N GLY A 251 -12.07 9.70 -8.05
CA GLY A 251 -13.37 10.01 -8.67
C GLY A 251 -13.64 11.51 -8.85
N GLY A 252 -12.58 12.33 -8.75
CA GLY A 252 -12.61 13.79 -8.98
C GLY A 252 -12.66 14.62 -7.73
#